data_72a3411716f8fc79c4837add9e840738
#
_entry.id   72a3411716f8fc79c4837add9e840738
#
_cell.length_a   1.000
_cell.length_b   1.000
_cell.length_c   1.000
_cell.angle_alpha   90.00
_cell.angle_beta   90.00
_cell.angle_gamma   90.00
#
_symmetry.space_group_name_H-M   'P 1'
#
loop_
_entity.id
_entity.type
_entity.pdbx_description
1 polymer ?
#
loop_
_entity_poly.entity_id
_entity_poly.type
_entity_poly.pdbx_seq_one_letter_code
_entity_poly.pdbx_strand_id
1 'polypeptide(L)'
;MYEELIAKMNPCPKFNLQWYKNEDLYSDGEVEDFIIKIIAENRPEDYSNAVYEQFNWPIYYHLSPLRKNILNWYKFKPDSSVLEIGCGMGAITSVLCDECKDVTAVELSRKRATATLLRCREKENLEIIVGNLNDIEFDKKFDYITLIGVLEYQGTYTESTNPYMDFLVKIKQLLKPDGKLLVAIENQYGLKYWCGMPEDHVGIPFEGINQYRDVERGVRTFSKTALDTLIKESGFHNTYFYYPYPDYKLPTVIYSQDVLPSKKDTINSENFRDYSSADKNTLIANEKKLYTDIVENGVFEFFANSFLVECSDSSQLGEITFARLTSERKEQYRMATRFTRDSTVEKKPLTMLCAQTHVRQLFKNVNILKQAGIKIVEYRADNGMVVSDYIEKPLLEDVILNALKEGNTDEIYRLIDLIYEERMGLCPSDMLACICVKTDDMKNDLR
;
A
#
# COMPACT_ATOMS: atom_id res chain seq x y z
N MET A 1 -24.15 23.67 -0.98
CA MET A 1 -24.10 22.19 -1.16
C MET A 1 -23.22 21.52 -0.09
N TYR A 2 -21.89 21.80 0.01
CA TYR A 2 -21.02 21.11 0.99
C TYR A 2 -21.39 21.41 2.44
N GLU A 3 -21.73 22.64 2.78
CA GLU A 3 -22.15 23.02 4.14
C GLU A 3 -23.44 22.33 4.57
N GLU A 4 -24.37 22.13 3.65
CA GLU A 4 -25.60 21.38 3.94
C GLU A 4 -25.32 19.89 4.16
N LEU A 5 -24.39 19.30 3.38
CA LEU A 5 -23.96 17.92 3.58
C LEU A 5 -23.26 17.75 4.93
N ILE A 6 -22.35 18.65 5.27
CA ILE A 6 -21.64 18.64 6.56
C ILE A 6 -22.64 18.78 7.71
N ALA A 7 -23.55 19.75 7.63
CA ALA A 7 -24.57 19.97 8.65
C ALA A 7 -25.52 18.75 8.82
N LYS A 8 -25.90 18.10 7.71
CA LYS A 8 -26.73 16.89 7.72
C LYS A 8 -26.02 15.68 8.33
N MET A 9 -24.72 15.51 8.05
CA MET A 9 -23.93 14.35 8.51
C MET A 9 -23.37 14.53 9.92
N ASN A 10 -23.25 15.76 10.42
CA ASN A 10 -22.69 16.11 11.72
C ASN A 10 -21.41 15.33 12.07
N PRO A 11 -20.34 15.46 11.28
CA PRO A 11 -19.11 14.67 11.42
C PRO A 11 -18.38 14.99 12.71
N CYS A 12 -17.76 13.98 13.33
CA CYS A 12 -16.94 14.09 14.55
C CYS A 12 -15.60 14.83 14.37
N PRO A 13 -14.86 14.69 13.22
CA PRO A 13 -13.58 15.32 13.09
C PRO A 13 -13.62 16.85 13.19
N LYS A 14 -12.56 17.42 13.72
CA LYS A 14 -12.38 18.88 13.69
C LYS A 14 -12.05 19.30 12.24
N PHE A 15 -12.71 20.35 11.78
CA PHE A 15 -12.51 20.92 10.43
C PHE A 15 -12.03 22.35 10.54
N ASN A 16 -10.72 22.55 10.33
CA ASN A 16 -10.03 23.82 10.56
C ASN A 16 -9.80 24.55 9.23
N LEU A 17 -10.45 25.70 9.05
CA LEU A 17 -10.35 26.56 7.86
C LEU A 17 -9.47 27.80 8.09
N GLN A 18 -8.77 27.90 9.23
CA GLN A 18 -7.99 29.10 9.59
C GLN A 18 -6.95 29.47 8.52
N TRP A 19 -6.37 28.46 7.86
CA TRP A 19 -5.30 28.62 6.88
C TRP A 19 -5.79 28.61 5.42
N TYR A 20 -7.10 28.51 5.21
CA TYR A 20 -7.70 28.47 3.89
C TYR A 20 -7.80 29.88 3.28
N LYS A 21 -7.17 30.07 2.12
CA LYS A 21 -7.13 31.36 1.41
C LYS A 21 -8.31 31.59 0.44
N ASN A 22 -9.36 30.77 0.54
CA ASN A 22 -10.55 30.79 -0.34
C ASN A 22 -10.26 30.48 -1.82
N GLU A 23 -9.19 29.75 -2.09
CA GLU A 23 -8.83 29.27 -3.43
C GLU A 23 -8.54 27.78 -3.36
N ASP A 24 -9.18 27.01 -4.24
CA ASP A 24 -8.87 25.58 -4.44
C ASP A 24 -7.83 25.48 -5.57
N LEU A 25 -6.56 25.36 -5.18
CA LEU A 25 -5.42 25.37 -6.09
C LEU A 25 -5.20 24.04 -6.81
N TYR A 26 -5.94 23.00 -6.44
CA TYR A 26 -5.83 21.66 -7.04
C TYR A 26 -7.21 21.03 -7.17
N SER A 27 -7.56 20.52 -8.37
CA SER A 27 -8.83 19.84 -8.63
C SER A 27 -8.75 18.92 -9.84
N ASP A 28 -9.42 17.76 -9.78
CA ASP A 28 -9.65 16.86 -10.91
C ASP A 28 -10.95 17.24 -11.70
N GLY A 29 -11.54 18.41 -11.41
CA GLY A 29 -12.72 18.93 -12.08
C GLY A 29 -14.06 18.44 -11.49
N GLU A 30 -15.09 18.34 -12.34
CA GLU A 30 -16.47 18.03 -11.92
C GLU A 30 -16.64 16.63 -11.33
N VAL A 31 -15.76 15.68 -11.67
CA VAL A 31 -15.80 14.31 -11.14
C VAL A 31 -15.67 14.27 -9.62
N GLU A 32 -15.01 15.25 -9.02
CA GLU A 32 -14.87 15.36 -7.57
C GLU A 32 -16.23 15.56 -6.87
N ASP A 33 -17.14 16.35 -7.45
CA ASP A 33 -18.48 16.55 -6.89
C ASP A 33 -19.28 15.24 -6.86
N PHE A 34 -19.12 14.44 -7.90
CA PHE A 34 -19.72 13.13 -7.95
C PHE A 34 -19.14 12.17 -6.90
N ILE A 35 -17.81 12.15 -6.74
CA ILE A 35 -17.14 11.34 -5.72
C ILE A 35 -17.59 11.76 -4.31
N ILE A 36 -17.67 13.07 -4.03
CA ILE A 36 -18.14 13.59 -2.74
C ILE A 36 -19.57 13.13 -2.46
N LYS A 37 -20.44 13.14 -3.47
CA LYS A 37 -21.82 12.65 -3.34
C LYS A 37 -21.85 11.17 -2.98
N ILE A 38 -21.06 10.33 -3.66
CA ILE A 38 -20.95 8.90 -3.34
C ILE A 38 -20.49 8.72 -1.89
N ILE A 39 -19.46 9.46 -1.45
CA ILE A 39 -18.94 9.39 -0.09
C ILE A 39 -20.00 9.79 0.94
N ALA A 40 -20.77 10.82 0.67
CA ALA A 40 -21.82 11.30 1.57
C ALA A 40 -22.99 10.31 1.69
N GLU A 41 -23.40 9.68 0.60
CA GLU A 41 -24.60 8.85 0.51
C GLU A 41 -24.35 7.37 0.86
N ASN A 42 -23.09 6.92 0.86
CA ASN A 42 -22.73 5.52 1.05
C ASN A 42 -21.75 5.34 2.23
N ARG A 43 -21.62 4.10 2.67
CA ARG A 43 -20.55 3.68 3.58
C ARG A 43 -19.32 3.22 2.80
N PRO A 44 -18.12 3.25 3.39
CA PRO A 44 -16.89 2.83 2.70
C PRO A 44 -16.93 1.42 2.12
N GLU A 45 -17.63 0.49 2.74
CA GLU A 45 -17.84 -0.89 2.27
C GLU A 45 -18.67 -0.98 0.98
N ASP A 46 -19.54 0.02 0.73
CA ASP A 46 -20.44 0.06 -0.42
C ASP A 46 -19.85 0.78 -1.64
N TYR A 47 -18.69 1.45 -1.50
CA TYR A 47 -18.07 2.21 -2.61
C TYR A 47 -17.75 1.35 -3.83
N SER A 48 -17.53 0.04 -3.65
CA SER A 48 -17.28 -0.87 -4.75
C SER A 48 -18.42 -0.91 -5.77
N ASN A 49 -19.66 -0.77 -5.32
CA ASN A 49 -20.84 -0.75 -6.21
C ASN A 49 -20.82 0.49 -7.12
N ALA A 50 -20.51 1.66 -6.55
CA ALA A 50 -20.40 2.91 -7.31
C ALA A 50 -19.25 2.87 -8.34
N VAL A 51 -18.13 2.20 -7.99
CA VAL A 51 -17.02 1.99 -8.92
C VAL A 51 -17.43 1.10 -10.10
N TYR A 52 -18.26 0.06 -9.86
CA TYR A 52 -18.76 -0.80 -10.94
C TYR A 52 -19.74 -0.11 -11.85
N GLU A 53 -20.63 0.75 -11.31
CA GLU A 53 -21.65 1.45 -12.07
C GLU A 53 -21.09 2.56 -12.97
N GLN A 54 -20.02 3.23 -12.52
CA GLN A 54 -19.41 4.34 -13.23
C GLN A 54 -17.89 4.24 -13.20
N PHE A 55 -17.34 3.25 -13.91
CA PHE A 55 -15.90 3.04 -13.97
C PHE A 55 -15.22 4.15 -14.76
N ASN A 56 -14.50 5.02 -14.03
CA ASN A 56 -13.47 5.90 -14.57
C ASN A 56 -12.30 5.96 -13.60
N TRP A 57 -11.17 6.47 -14.07
CA TRP A 57 -9.94 6.45 -13.27
C TRP A 57 -10.06 7.22 -11.95
N PRO A 58 -10.54 8.48 -11.89
CA PRO A 58 -10.66 9.20 -10.62
C PRO A 58 -11.56 8.48 -9.61
N ILE A 59 -12.70 7.95 -10.03
CA ILE A 59 -13.61 7.19 -9.16
C ILE A 59 -12.92 5.94 -8.63
N TYR A 60 -12.28 5.16 -9.50
CA TYR A 60 -11.56 3.95 -9.11
C TYR A 60 -10.40 4.27 -8.16
N TYR A 61 -9.62 5.29 -8.47
CA TYR A 61 -8.49 5.73 -7.65
C TYR A 61 -8.92 6.13 -6.24
N HIS A 62 -9.97 6.96 -6.12
CA HIS A 62 -10.37 7.49 -4.83
C HIS A 62 -11.25 6.53 -4.01
N LEU A 63 -12.03 5.66 -4.64
CA LEU A 63 -13.02 4.83 -3.94
C LEU A 63 -12.64 3.35 -3.82
N SER A 64 -11.68 2.87 -4.62
CA SER A 64 -11.22 1.48 -4.52
C SER A 64 -10.63 1.15 -3.14
N PRO A 65 -10.96 0.00 -2.56
CA PRO A 65 -10.31 -0.47 -1.34
C PRO A 65 -8.79 -0.67 -1.50
N LEU A 66 -8.30 -0.88 -2.74
CA LEU A 66 -6.88 -1.03 -3.05
C LEU A 66 -6.07 0.22 -2.71
N ARG A 67 -6.69 1.43 -2.74
CA ARG A 67 -5.97 2.67 -2.40
C ARG A 67 -5.41 2.65 -0.98
N LYS A 68 -6.08 1.99 -0.06
CA LYS A 68 -5.63 1.84 1.33
C LYS A 68 -4.41 0.93 1.47
N ASN A 69 -4.15 0.09 0.47
CA ASN A 69 -3.10 -0.91 0.53
C ASN A 69 -1.69 -0.34 0.64
N ILE A 70 -1.50 0.93 0.28
CA ILE A 70 -0.18 1.56 0.44
C ILE A 70 0.28 1.60 1.90
N LEU A 71 -0.64 1.70 2.87
CA LEU A 71 -0.33 1.74 4.30
C LEU A 71 -1.07 0.70 5.17
N ASN A 72 -2.05 -0.04 4.65
CA ASN A 72 -2.81 -1.03 5.44
C ASN A 72 -1.95 -2.16 6.05
N TRP A 73 -0.80 -2.42 5.49
CA TRP A 73 0.16 -3.42 5.96
C TRP A 73 1.20 -2.83 6.92
N TYR A 74 1.39 -1.51 6.91
CA TYR A 74 2.41 -0.86 7.72
C TYR A 74 2.09 -1.01 9.21
N LYS A 75 3.11 -1.06 10.06
CA LYS A 75 2.96 -1.25 11.49
C LYS A 75 3.18 0.07 12.21
N PHE A 76 2.12 0.81 12.40
CA PHE A 76 2.12 2.02 13.21
C PHE A 76 2.13 1.66 14.70
N LYS A 77 2.68 2.54 15.53
CA LYS A 77 2.52 2.46 16.98
C LYS A 77 1.12 2.96 17.36
N PRO A 78 0.29 2.19 18.09
CA PRO A 78 -1.10 2.57 18.37
C PRO A 78 -1.26 3.91 19.10
N ASP A 79 -0.34 4.23 20.02
CA ASP A 79 -0.37 5.48 20.79
C ASP A 79 0.30 6.67 20.09
N SER A 80 0.58 6.56 18.80
CA SER A 80 1.30 7.57 18.03
C SER A 80 0.42 8.71 17.52
N SER A 81 1.09 9.82 17.22
CA SER A 81 0.56 10.95 16.47
C SER A 81 1.08 10.93 15.03
N VAL A 82 0.20 11.21 14.06
CA VAL A 82 0.58 11.28 12.64
C VAL A 82 0.11 12.56 11.99
N LEU A 83 0.95 13.13 11.14
CA LEU A 83 0.63 14.22 10.23
C LEU A 83 0.56 13.67 8.81
N GLU A 84 -0.63 13.66 8.22
CA GLU A 84 -0.83 13.36 6.81
C GLU A 84 -0.85 14.64 6.00
N ILE A 85 0.05 14.75 5.02
CA ILE A 85 0.12 15.91 4.14
C ILE A 85 -0.41 15.51 2.77
N GLY A 86 -1.41 16.25 2.28
CA GLY A 86 -2.14 15.93 1.06
C GLY A 86 -3.11 14.76 1.25
N CYS A 87 -4.04 14.88 2.21
CA CYS A 87 -4.97 13.81 2.51
C CYS A 87 -5.99 13.50 1.38
N GLY A 88 -6.11 14.39 0.41
CA GLY A 88 -6.97 14.22 -0.75
C GLY A 88 -8.42 13.96 -0.34
N MET A 89 -8.98 12.82 -0.78
CA MET A 89 -10.34 12.41 -0.44
C MET A 89 -10.42 11.35 0.68
N GLY A 90 -9.40 11.26 1.54
CA GLY A 90 -9.44 10.57 2.82
C GLY A 90 -9.31 9.05 2.81
N ALA A 91 -8.86 8.45 1.71
CA ALA A 91 -8.69 6.99 1.66
C ALA A 91 -7.59 6.53 2.62
N ILE A 92 -6.44 7.21 2.63
CA ILE A 92 -5.30 6.93 3.51
C ILE A 92 -5.60 7.43 4.92
N THR A 93 -6.20 8.63 5.07
CA THR A 93 -6.63 9.19 6.35
C THR A 93 -7.42 8.17 7.18
N SER A 94 -8.34 7.44 6.54
CA SER A 94 -9.13 6.43 7.24
C SER A 94 -8.27 5.30 7.82
N VAL A 95 -7.18 4.91 7.16
CA VAL A 95 -6.22 3.91 7.68
C VAL A 95 -5.46 4.47 8.88
N LEU A 96 -4.98 5.70 8.78
CA LEU A 96 -4.24 6.36 9.85
C LEU A 96 -5.12 6.53 11.10
N CYS A 97 -6.40 6.88 10.93
CA CYS A 97 -7.35 6.96 12.05
C CYS A 97 -7.61 5.61 12.73
N ASP A 98 -7.53 4.50 11.98
CA ASP A 98 -7.70 3.16 12.54
C ASP A 98 -6.45 2.66 13.29
N GLU A 99 -5.27 3.15 12.90
CA GLU A 99 -3.98 2.63 13.38
C GLU A 99 -3.30 3.55 14.43
N CYS A 100 -3.60 4.85 14.44
CA CYS A 100 -2.94 5.84 15.28
C CYS A 100 -3.91 6.53 16.22
N LYS A 101 -3.39 7.02 17.35
CA LYS A 101 -4.19 7.69 18.38
C LYS A 101 -4.61 9.11 18.02
N ASP A 102 -3.78 9.85 17.29
CA ASP A 102 -3.97 11.27 16.97
C ASP A 102 -3.56 11.53 15.52
N VAL A 103 -4.52 11.94 14.70
CA VAL A 103 -4.33 12.18 13.27
C VAL A 103 -4.59 13.64 12.94
N THR A 104 -3.60 14.29 12.37
CA THR A 104 -3.74 15.61 11.77
C THR A 104 -3.58 15.48 10.27
N ALA A 105 -4.59 15.82 9.49
CA ALA A 105 -4.59 15.75 8.04
C ALA A 105 -4.59 17.16 7.42
N VAL A 106 -3.68 17.44 6.49
CA VAL A 106 -3.59 18.71 5.79
C VAL A 106 -3.99 18.50 4.34
N GLU A 107 -4.86 19.37 3.82
CA GLU A 107 -5.28 19.36 2.43
C GLU A 107 -5.38 20.80 1.88
N LEU A 108 -4.86 21.00 0.68
CA LEU A 108 -4.83 22.28 0.02
C LEU A 108 -6.23 22.71 -0.48
N SER A 109 -7.00 21.75 -1.00
CA SER A 109 -8.34 21.94 -1.54
C SER A 109 -9.41 21.74 -0.47
N ARG A 110 -10.23 22.76 -0.21
CA ARG A 110 -11.42 22.66 0.67
C ARG A 110 -12.37 21.57 0.19
N LYS A 111 -12.53 21.45 -1.11
CA LYS A 111 -13.40 20.46 -1.76
C LYS A 111 -12.97 19.04 -1.40
N ARG A 112 -11.69 18.72 -1.55
CA ARG A 112 -11.11 17.42 -1.21
C ARG A 112 -11.12 17.18 0.29
N ALA A 113 -10.76 18.17 1.09
CA ALA A 113 -10.83 18.11 2.55
C ALA A 113 -12.26 17.81 3.04
N THR A 114 -13.30 18.34 2.35
CA THR A 114 -14.69 18.01 2.64
C THR A 114 -15.00 16.52 2.35
N ALA A 115 -14.46 15.96 1.27
CA ALA A 115 -14.59 14.52 1.02
C ALA A 115 -13.96 13.69 2.15
N THR A 116 -12.78 14.11 2.62
CA THR A 116 -12.11 13.47 3.76
C THR A 116 -12.95 13.54 5.03
N LEU A 117 -13.49 14.71 5.34
CA LEU A 117 -14.39 14.92 6.49
C LEU A 117 -15.59 13.98 6.45
N LEU A 118 -16.26 13.88 5.30
CA LEU A 118 -17.43 13.03 5.12
C LEU A 118 -17.10 11.53 5.16
N ARG A 119 -15.97 11.12 4.58
CA ARG A 119 -15.49 9.74 4.61
C ARG A 119 -15.14 9.28 6.03
N CYS A 120 -14.48 10.14 6.78
CA CYS A 120 -14.01 9.88 8.14
C CYS A 120 -14.96 10.45 9.21
N ARG A 121 -16.24 10.67 8.90
CA ARG A 121 -17.21 11.38 9.75
C ARG A 121 -17.39 10.83 11.17
N GLU A 122 -17.04 9.56 11.39
CA GLU A 122 -17.16 8.90 12.68
C GLU A 122 -15.83 8.84 13.46
N LYS A 123 -14.75 9.46 12.93
CA LYS A 123 -13.40 9.42 13.53
C LYS A 123 -13.19 10.58 14.48
N GLU A 124 -13.20 10.30 15.79
CA GLU A 124 -13.03 11.31 16.84
C GLU A 124 -11.57 11.77 17.00
N ASN A 125 -10.61 10.99 16.51
CA ASN A 125 -9.17 11.21 16.62
C ASN A 125 -8.58 11.98 15.42
N LEU A 126 -9.42 12.65 14.61
CA LEU A 126 -9.01 13.35 13.38
C LEU A 126 -9.22 14.87 13.48
N GLU A 127 -8.19 15.62 13.13
CA GLU A 127 -8.29 17.03 12.77
C GLU A 127 -7.89 17.24 11.31
N ILE A 128 -8.73 17.91 10.53
CA ILE A 128 -8.47 18.25 9.14
C ILE A 128 -8.20 19.75 9.06
N ILE A 129 -7.03 20.14 8.54
CA ILE A 129 -6.61 21.53 8.34
C ILE A 129 -6.59 21.80 6.85
N VAL A 130 -7.36 22.81 6.41
CA VAL A 130 -7.37 23.23 5.00
C VAL A 130 -6.40 24.38 4.81
N GLY A 131 -5.42 24.19 3.93
CA GLY A 131 -4.41 25.19 3.62
C GLY A 131 -3.11 24.64 3.06
N ASN A 132 -2.20 25.52 2.66
CA ASN A 132 -0.86 25.14 2.27
C ASN A 132 -0.04 24.84 3.53
N LEU A 133 0.64 23.69 3.58
CA LEU A 133 1.53 23.33 4.68
C LEU A 133 2.57 24.40 4.97
N ASN A 134 3.03 25.11 3.95
CA ASN A 134 4.04 26.16 4.11
C ASN A 134 3.57 27.34 4.96
N ASP A 135 2.26 27.56 5.04
CA ASP A 135 1.64 28.62 5.84
C ASP A 135 1.24 28.15 7.25
N ILE A 136 1.16 26.83 7.48
CA ILE A 136 0.66 26.26 8.74
C ILE A 136 1.77 26.20 9.79
N GLU A 137 1.44 26.65 10.99
CA GLU A 137 2.28 26.51 12.18
C GLU A 137 1.71 25.42 13.09
N PHE A 138 2.57 24.50 13.53
CA PHE A 138 2.21 23.44 14.47
C PHE A 138 2.88 23.67 15.81
N ASP A 139 2.13 23.51 16.87
CA ASP A 139 2.59 23.56 18.27
C ASP A 139 3.10 22.21 18.81
N LYS A 140 2.94 21.14 18.00
CA LYS A 140 3.34 19.78 18.33
C LYS A 140 4.21 19.14 17.26
N LYS A 141 4.94 18.08 17.66
CA LYS A 141 5.69 17.20 16.77
C LYS A 141 5.03 15.85 16.66
N PHE A 142 5.29 15.15 15.56
CA PHE A 142 4.61 13.92 15.18
C PHE A 142 5.55 12.71 15.23
N ASP A 143 5.00 11.56 15.57
CA ASP A 143 5.70 10.27 15.51
C ASP A 143 5.87 9.82 14.06
N TYR A 144 4.87 10.10 13.22
CA TYR A 144 4.89 9.81 11.79
C TYR A 144 4.45 11.04 10.98
N ILE A 145 5.05 11.17 9.80
CA ILE A 145 4.56 12.09 8.76
C ILE A 145 4.43 11.29 7.47
N THR A 146 3.35 11.49 6.71
CA THR A 146 3.12 10.81 5.43
C THR A 146 3.03 11.80 4.28
N LEU A 147 3.75 11.51 3.19
CA LEU A 147 3.73 12.22 1.91
C LEU A 147 3.40 11.19 0.81
N ILE A 148 2.12 10.96 0.55
CA ILE A 148 1.69 9.93 -0.40
C ILE A 148 1.19 10.59 -1.69
N GLY A 149 2.08 10.75 -2.67
CA GLY A 149 1.80 11.47 -3.91
C GLY A 149 1.75 12.99 -3.68
N VAL A 150 2.76 13.54 -3.00
CA VAL A 150 2.82 14.94 -2.58
C VAL A 150 4.17 15.59 -2.86
N LEU A 151 5.27 14.86 -2.66
CA LEU A 151 6.62 15.42 -2.79
C LEU A 151 6.86 15.94 -4.20
N GLU A 152 6.36 15.27 -5.22
CA GLU A 152 6.50 15.61 -6.63
C GLU A 152 6.03 17.02 -6.98
N TYR A 153 5.04 17.53 -6.24
CA TYR A 153 4.41 18.84 -6.50
C TYR A 153 5.15 20.03 -5.86
N GLN A 154 6.21 19.80 -5.08
CA GLN A 154 6.83 20.88 -4.30
C GLN A 154 7.53 21.94 -5.16
N GLY A 155 7.89 21.61 -6.39
CA GLY A 155 8.35 22.62 -7.36
C GLY A 155 7.30 23.68 -7.69
N THR A 156 6.01 23.38 -7.49
CA THR A 156 4.88 24.31 -7.71
C THR A 156 4.49 25.07 -6.44
N TYR A 157 4.47 24.38 -5.29
CA TYR A 157 3.84 24.89 -4.06
C TYR A 157 4.83 25.40 -3.01
N THR A 158 6.13 25.23 -3.21
CA THR A 158 7.18 25.75 -2.33
C THR A 158 7.99 26.85 -3.03
N GLU A 159 7.86 28.07 -2.55
CA GLU A 159 8.60 29.22 -3.07
C GLU A 159 10.05 29.20 -2.58
N SER A 160 10.92 28.52 -3.32
CA SER A 160 12.35 28.39 -3.00
C SER A 160 13.15 28.08 -4.26
N THR A 161 14.47 28.30 -4.20
CA THR A 161 15.43 27.85 -5.22
C THR A 161 15.67 26.33 -5.18
N ASN A 162 15.43 25.69 -4.00
CA ASN A 162 15.56 24.25 -3.79
C ASN A 162 14.29 23.68 -3.13
N PRO A 163 13.11 23.76 -3.81
CA PRO A 163 11.81 23.56 -3.17
C PRO A 163 11.64 22.17 -2.53
N TYR A 164 12.17 21.13 -3.13
CA TYR A 164 12.09 19.76 -2.60
C TYR A 164 12.92 19.59 -1.33
N MET A 165 14.14 20.11 -1.33
CA MET A 165 15.05 20.09 -0.18
C MET A 165 14.47 20.87 0.99
N ASP A 166 14.09 22.13 0.77
CA ASP A 166 13.59 23.01 1.82
C ASP A 166 12.29 22.47 2.42
N PHE A 167 11.43 21.88 1.59
CA PHE A 167 10.23 21.19 2.06
C PHE A 167 10.56 20.01 2.98
N LEU A 168 11.47 19.12 2.58
CA LEU A 168 11.87 17.97 3.40
C LEU A 168 12.57 18.39 4.70
N VAL A 169 13.37 19.46 4.68
CA VAL A 169 13.97 20.05 5.90
C VAL A 169 12.88 20.53 6.85
N LYS A 170 11.84 21.22 6.34
CA LYS A 170 10.69 21.63 7.14
C LYS A 170 9.95 20.41 7.73
N ILE A 171 9.70 19.38 6.92
CA ILE A 171 9.08 18.14 7.37
C ILE A 171 9.86 17.50 8.51
N LYS A 172 11.17 17.42 8.39
CA LYS A 172 12.03 16.85 9.43
C LYS A 172 11.89 17.59 10.76
N GLN A 173 11.75 18.92 10.74
CA GLN A 173 11.59 19.73 11.97
C GLN A 173 10.26 19.43 12.70
N LEU A 174 9.25 18.93 12.00
CA LEU A 174 7.96 18.56 12.56
C LEU A 174 7.95 17.14 13.16
N LEU A 175 8.98 16.33 12.91
CA LEU A 175 9.10 15.00 13.51
C LEU A 175 9.64 15.07 14.94
N LYS A 176 9.16 14.15 15.79
CA LYS A 176 9.78 13.84 17.07
C LYS A 176 11.16 13.20 16.85
N PRO A 177 12.03 13.16 17.86
CA PRO A 177 13.23 12.32 17.81
C PRO A 177 12.81 10.87 17.47
N ASP A 178 13.53 10.22 16.55
CA ASP A 178 13.22 8.89 16.02
C ASP A 178 11.85 8.77 15.29
N GLY A 179 11.17 9.89 15.05
CA GLY A 179 9.98 9.93 14.21
C GLY A 179 10.28 9.49 12.77
N LYS A 180 9.26 9.00 12.07
CA LYS A 180 9.41 8.43 10.73
C LYS A 180 8.63 9.22 9.69
N LEU A 181 9.29 9.51 8.59
CA LEU A 181 8.67 10.03 7.39
C LEU A 181 8.42 8.88 6.41
N LEU A 182 7.21 8.80 5.86
CA LEU A 182 6.81 7.86 4.82
C LEU A 182 6.53 8.63 3.52
N VAL A 183 7.34 8.41 2.49
CA VAL A 183 7.20 9.08 1.18
C VAL A 183 6.83 8.06 0.13
N ALA A 184 5.65 8.18 -0.48
CA ALA A 184 5.31 7.42 -1.67
C ALA A 184 5.29 8.33 -2.90
N ILE A 185 6.00 7.91 -3.94
CA ILE A 185 6.20 8.70 -5.16
C ILE A 185 6.49 7.78 -6.36
N GLU A 186 6.15 8.20 -7.57
CA GLU A 186 6.54 7.50 -8.79
C GLU A 186 8.05 7.48 -8.97
N ASN A 187 8.54 6.38 -9.54
CA ASN A 187 9.90 6.28 -10.02
C ASN A 187 10.01 6.93 -11.41
N GLN A 188 10.87 7.91 -11.55
CA GLN A 188 11.19 8.57 -12.83
C GLN A 188 11.50 7.57 -13.96
N TYR A 189 12.09 6.42 -13.62
CA TYR A 189 12.46 5.34 -14.52
C TYR A 189 11.54 4.11 -14.43
N GLY A 190 10.31 4.28 -13.94
CA GLY A 190 9.34 3.18 -13.87
C GLY A 190 9.12 2.50 -15.21
N LEU A 191 9.00 1.16 -15.20
CA LEU A 191 8.85 0.34 -16.41
C LEU A 191 7.70 0.82 -17.30
N LYS A 192 6.59 1.27 -16.69
CA LYS A 192 5.44 1.80 -17.43
C LYS A 192 5.82 2.92 -18.39
N TYR A 193 6.74 3.81 -18.02
CA TYR A 193 7.19 4.92 -18.87
C TYR A 193 8.06 4.43 -20.02
N TRP A 194 8.92 3.41 -19.81
CA TRP A 194 9.67 2.75 -20.88
C TRP A 194 8.77 2.00 -21.85
N CYS A 195 7.58 1.56 -21.39
CA CYS A 195 6.56 0.97 -22.26
C CYS A 195 5.74 2.01 -23.06
N GLY A 196 5.99 3.30 -22.88
CA GLY A 196 5.34 4.38 -23.62
C GLY A 196 4.16 5.03 -22.89
N MET A 197 3.96 4.73 -21.58
CA MET A 197 3.01 5.49 -20.78
C MET A 197 3.43 6.96 -20.70
N PRO A 198 2.50 7.89 -20.88
CA PRO A 198 2.74 9.29 -20.54
C PRO A 198 3.15 9.43 -19.07
N GLU A 199 3.99 10.42 -18.78
CA GLU A 199 4.32 10.78 -17.42
C GLU A 199 3.05 11.19 -16.66
N ASP A 200 2.88 10.68 -15.44
CA ASP A 200 1.59 10.73 -14.70
C ASP A 200 1.07 12.15 -14.44
N HIS A 201 1.94 13.15 -14.38
CA HIS A 201 1.59 14.51 -13.96
C HIS A 201 1.56 15.51 -15.13
N VAL A 202 2.44 15.34 -16.11
CA VAL A 202 2.53 16.27 -17.27
C VAL A 202 1.88 15.70 -18.52
N GLY A 203 1.57 14.38 -18.54
CA GLY A 203 0.88 13.74 -19.65
C GLY A 203 1.69 13.57 -20.93
N ILE A 204 3.01 13.76 -20.86
CA ILE A 204 3.93 13.66 -22.02
C ILE A 204 4.72 12.35 -21.93
N PRO A 205 4.70 11.50 -22.98
CA PRO A 205 5.49 10.28 -23.01
C PRO A 205 6.99 10.58 -22.87
N PHE A 206 7.69 9.77 -22.08
CA PHE A 206 9.14 9.83 -21.81
C PHE A 206 9.64 11.11 -21.12
N GLU A 207 8.79 12.05 -20.71
CA GLU A 207 9.23 13.35 -20.15
C GLU A 207 10.07 13.18 -18.90
N GLY A 208 9.66 12.32 -17.96
CA GLY A 208 10.48 12.00 -16.77
C GLY A 208 11.83 11.40 -17.16
N ILE A 209 11.87 10.45 -18.10
CA ILE A 209 13.11 9.83 -18.61
C ILE A 209 14.02 10.89 -19.24
N ASN A 210 13.43 11.88 -19.93
CA ASN A 210 14.14 12.99 -20.56
C ASN A 210 14.53 14.11 -19.58
N GLN A 211 14.39 13.89 -18.28
CA GLN A 211 14.79 14.85 -17.23
C GLN A 211 13.92 16.10 -17.17
N TYR A 212 12.65 16.04 -17.59
CA TYR A 212 11.72 17.17 -17.59
C TYR A 212 12.26 18.39 -18.37
N ARG A 213 12.87 18.17 -19.52
CA ARG A 213 13.52 19.23 -20.31
C ARG A 213 12.54 20.23 -20.89
N ASP A 214 11.34 19.77 -21.20
CA ASP A 214 10.31 20.57 -21.85
C ASP A 214 9.31 21.18 -20.85
N VAL A 215 9.56 21.01 -19.53
CA VAL A 215 8.74 21.55 -18.45
C VAL A 215 9.56 22.54 -17.62
N GLU A 216 9.25 23.83 -17.70
CA GLU A 216 10.03 24.89 -17.06
C GLU A 216 10.00 24.89 -15.54
N ARG A 217 8.86 24.54 -14.92
CA ARG A 217 8.68 24.39 -13.46
C ARG A 217 7.49 23.51 -13.16
N GLY A 218 7.49 22.90 -11.96
CA GLY A 218 6.29 22.27 -11.43
C GLY A 218 6.55 20.90 -10.85
N VAL A 219 5.97 19.86 -11.45
CA VAL A 219 6.02 18.51 -10.91
C VAL A 219 7.28 17.79 -11.36
N ARG A 220 7.89 17.02 -10.46
CA ARG A 220 9.06 16.19 -10.75
C ARG A 220 9.06 14.92 -9.93
N THR A 221 9.33 13.80 -10.57
CA THR A 221 9.63 12.53 -9.93
C THR A 221 11.14 12.26 -9.92
N PHE A 222 11.57 11.25 -9.19
CA PHE A 222 12.99 11.00 -8.93
C PHE A 222 13.32 9.53 -9.22
N SER A 223 14.57 9.27 -9.60
CA SER A 223 15.14 7.93 -9.53
C SER A 223 15.39 7.53 -8.06
N LYS A 224 15.56 6.25 -7.78
CA LYS A 224 15.90 5.77 -6.42
C LYS A 224 17.08 6.52 -5.83
N THR A 225 18.19 6.61 -6.58
CA THR A 225 19.41 7.28 -6.10
C THR A 225 19.20 8.77 -5.87
N ALA A 226 18.51 9.47 -6.78
CA ALA A 226 18.24 10.89 -6.63
C ALA A 226 17.34 11.18 -5.43
N LEU A 227 16.33 10.34 -5.19
CA LEU A 227 15.43 10.46 -4.04
C LEU A 227 16.17 10.20 -2.72
N ASP A 228 16.98 9.14 -2.66
CA ASP A 228 17.78 8.80 -1.48
C ASP A 228 18.77 9.92 -1.14
N THR A 229 19.46 10.48 -2.15
CA THR A 229 20.36 11.61 -1.97
C THR A 229 19.62 12.84 -1.44
N LEU A 230 18.49 13.22 -2.05
CA LEU A 230 17.66 14.34 -1.64
C LEU A 230 17.21 14.21 -0.17
N ILE A 231 16.74 13.01 0.22
CA ILE A 231 16.29 12.74 1.59
C ILE A 231 17.46 12.86 2.58
N LYS A 232 18.62 12.28 2.24
CA LYS A 232 19.82 12.35 3.11
C LYS A 232 20.36 13.76 3.25
N GLU A 233 20.43 14.51 2.15
CA GLU A 233 20.86 15.92 2.17
C GLU A 233 19.89 16.83 2.93
N SER A 234 18.60 16.45 3.01
CA SER A 234 17.59 17.10 3.87
C SER A 234 17.75 16.74 5.36
N GLY A 235 18.76 15.95 5.69
CA GLY A 235 19.19 15.64 7.05
C GLY A 235 18.68 14.34 7.64
N PHE A 236 17.94 13.49 6.92
CA PHE A 236 17.59 12.14 7.39
C PHE A 236 18.79 11.20 7.26
N HIS A 237 19.12 10.47 8.34
CA HIS A 237 20.30 9.60 8.35
C HIS A 237 20.06 8.24 7.71
N ASN A 238 18.87 7.71 7.82
CA ASN A 238 18.51 6.37 7.36
C ASN A 238 17.29 6.39 6.46
N THR A 239 17.33 5.54 5.41
CA THR A 239 16.26 5.32 4.47
C THR A 239 16.06 3.81 4.28
N TYR A 240 14.82 3.40 4.10
CA TYR A 240 14.47 2.03 3.75
C TYR A 240 13.42 2.03 2.65
N PHE A 241 13.75 1.37 1.51
CA PHE A 241 12.92 1.38 0.33
C PHE A 241 12.00 0.18 0.26
N TYR A 242 10.73 0.46 0.03
CA TYR A 242 9.72 -0.49 -0.40
C TYR A 242 9.34 -0.22 -1.85
N TYR A 243 8.89 -1.27 -2.53
CA TYR A 243 8.47 -1.25 -3.92
C TYR A 243 7.02 -1.72 -4.00
N PRO A 244 6.04 -0.79 -3.89
CA PRO A 244 4.63 -1.10 -4.06
C PRO A 244 4.35 -1.58 -5.48
N TYR A 245 3.83 -2.80 -5.62
CA TYR A 245 3.61 -3.42 -6.91
C TYR A 245 2.12 -3.66 -7.18
N PRO A 246 1.59 -3.37 -8.38
CA PRO A 246 2.31 -2.84 -9.55
C PRO A 246 2.66 -1.35 -9.47
N ASP A 247 2.02 -0.56 -8.58
CA ASP A 247 2.22 0.89 -8.39
C ASP A 247 1.72 1.30 -7.00
N TYR A 248 2.28 2.35 -6.39
CA TYR A 248 1.89 2.83 -5.06
C TYR A 248 0.44 3.33 -4.99
N LYS A 249 -0.15 3.68 -6.13
CA LYS A 249 -1.54 4.16 -6.18
C LYS A 249 -2.52 3.07 -5.75
N LEU A 250 -2.34 1.84 -6.24
CA LEU A 250 -3.24 0.69 -5.99
C LEU A 250 -2.43 -0.61 -5.86
N PRO A 251 -1.53 -0.73 -4.87
CA PRO A 251 -0.68 -1.91 -4.75
C PRO A 251 -1.45 -3.13 -4.24
N THR A 252 -1.00 -4.30 -4.67
CA THR A 252 -1.45 -5.62 -4.17
C THR A 252 -0.34 -6.34 -3.44
N VAL A 253 0.91 -6.03 -3.78
CA VAL A 253 2.10 -6.57 -3.14
C VAL A 253 3.06 -5.42 -2.80
N ILE A 254 3.72 -5.53 -1.68
CA ILE A 254 4.79 -4.63 -1.25
C ILE A 254 6.05 -5.46 -1.11
N TYR A 255 6.98 -5.27 -2.02
CA TYR A 255 8.35 -5.75 -1.88
C TYR A 255 9.20 -4.75 -1.10
N SER A 256 10.36 -5.16 -0.62
CA SER A 256 11.33 -4.26 0.00
C SER A 256 12.73 -4.47 -0.57
N GLN A 257 13.66 -3.61 -0.20
CA GLN A 257 15.06 -3.78 -0.57
C GLN A 257 15.70 -5.07 -0.02
N ASP A 258 15.13 -5.66 1.04
CA ASP A 258 15.59 -6.92 1.62
C ASP A 258 14.89 -8.15 1.00
N VAL A 259 13.68 -7.96 0.45
CA VAL A 259 12.88 -9.03 -0.15
C VAL A 259 12.36 -8.54 -1.50
N LEU A 260 13.15 -8.75 -2.53
CA LEU A 260 12.80 -8.46 -3.94
C LEU A 260 12.04 -9.64 -4.56
N PRO A 261 11.26 -9.41 -5.63
CA PRO A 261 10.62 -10.48 -6.35
C PRO A 261 11.65 -11.44 -6.95
N SER A 262 11.31 -12.73 -6.96
CA SER A 262 12.10 -13.82 -7.51
C SER A 262 11.40 -14.46 -8.71
N LYS A 263 12.09 -15.36 -9.41
CA LYS A 263 11.50 -16.17 -10.50
C LYS A 263 10.29 -17.02 -10.09
N LYS A 264 10.16 -17.30 -8.77
CA LYS A 264 9.07 -18.07 -8.22
C LYS A 264 7.82 -17.24 -7.99
N ASP A 265 7.96 -15.93 -7.91
CA ASP A 265 6.82 -15.04 -7.75
C ASP A 265 6.02 -14.98 -9.05
N THR A 266 4.71 -15.14 -8.92
CA THR A 266 3.79 -15.00 -10.05
C THR A 266 3.53 -13.53 -10.37
N ILE A 267 4.63 -12.77 -10.50
CA ILE A 267 4.57 -11.30 -10.62
C ILE A 267 3.69 -10.86 -11.81
N ASN A 268 3.68 -11.63 -12.89
CA ASN A 268 2.86 -11.34 -14.07
C ASN A 268 1.37 -11.66 -13.87
N SER A 269 0.98 -12.32 -12.78
CA SER A 269 -0.42 -12.63 -12.48
C SER A 269 -1.16 -11.50 -11.76
N GLU A 270 -0.43 -10.53 -11.22
CA GLU A 270 -1.04 -9.39 -10.53
C GLU A 270 -1.88 -8.54 -11.48
N ASN A 271 -2.93 -7.93 -10.94
CA ASN A 271 -3.80 -7.04 -11.70
C ASN A 271 -3.10 -5.72 -11.98
N PHE A 272 -2.65 -5.56 -13.20
CA PHE A 272 -2.14 -4.29 -13.67
C PHE A 272 -3.28 -3.31 -13.91
N ARG A 273 -2.99 -2.05 -13.62
CA ARG A 273 -3.88 -0.96 -13.99
C ARG A 273 -4.11 -1.00 -15.49
N ASP A 274 -5.37 -0.94 -15.91
CA ASP A 274 -5.68 -0.66 -17.29
C ASP A 274 -5.41 0.82 -17.57
N TYR A 275 -4.38 1.08 -18.34
CA TYR A 275 -4.04 2.41 -18.84
C TYR A 275 -4.89 2.78 -20.07
N SER A 276 -6.16 2.39 -20.07
CA SER A 276 -7.08 2.64 -21.18
C SER A 276 -7.28 4.11 -21.53
N SER A 277 -6.96 5.00 -20.56
CA SER A 277 -6.96 6.47 -20.77
C SER A 277 -5.67 6.95 -21.47
N ALA A 278 -4.62 6.14 -21.54
CA ALA A 278 -3.43 6.49 -22.29
C ALA A 278 -3.72 6.39 -23.79
N ASP A 279 -3.11 7.26 -24.58
CA ASP A 279 -3.14 7.11 -26.02
C ASP A 279 -2.50 5.77 -26.37
N LYS A 280 -3.32 4.82 -26.85
CA LYS A 280 -2.84 3.48 -27.24
C LYS A 280 -1.75 3.52 -28.30
N ASN A 281 -1.62 4.62 -29.03
CA ASN A 281 -0.57 4.83 -30.01
C ASN A 281 0.80 5.09 -29.40
N THR A 282 0.87 5.50 -28.12
CA THR A 282 2.14 5.70 -27.40
C THR A 282 2.65 4.47 -26.70
N LEU A 283 1.77 3.46 -26.43
CA LEU A 283 2.17 2.22 -25.80
C LEU A 283 2.89 1.31 -26.82
N ILE A 284 4.19 1.13 -26.63
CA ILE A 284 5.08 0.38 -27.53
C ILE A 284 5.42 -1.02 -27.00
N ALA A 285 5.19 -1.28 -25.71
CA ALA A 285 5.46 -2.57 -25.08
C ALA A 285 4.40 -2.93 -24.04
N ASN A 286 4.28 -4.22 -23.72
CA ASN A 286 3.40 -4.71 -22.66
C ASN A 286 4.20 -4.86 -21.37
N GLU A 287 4.03 -3.91 -20.47
CA GLU A 287 4.69 -3.84 -19.18
C GLU A 287 4.61 -5.18 -18.41
N LYS A 288 3.40 -5.75 -18.29
CA LYS A 288 3.16 -6.98 -17.56
C LYS A 288 4.05 -8.14 -18.02
N LYS A 289 4.30 -8.24 -19.31
CA LYS A 289 5.12 -9.33 -19.88
C LYS A 289 6.62 -9.17 -19.64
N LEU A 290 7.07 -7.95 -19.35
CA LEU A 290 8.50 -7.65 -19.19
C LEU A 290 9.01 -7.91 -17.77
N TYR A 291 8.14 -7.96 -16.77
CA TYR A 291 8.59 -8.09 -15.38
C TYR A 291 9.33 -9.40 -15.08
N THR A 292 9.02 -10.50 -15.77
CA THR A 292 9.77 -11.75 -15.57
C THR A 292 11.24 -11.55 -15.94
N ASP A 293 11.52 -10.96 -17.11
CA ASP A 293 12.88 -10.70 -17.57
C ASP A 293 13.60 -9.69 -16.67
N ILE A 294 12.90 -8.64 -16.23
CA ILE A 294 13.41 -7.62 -15.29
C ILE A 294 13.86 -8.25 -13.96
N VAL A 295 13.05 -9.17 -13.41
CA VAL A 295 13.38 -9.90 -12.19
C VAL A 295 14.56 -10.85 -12.43
N GLU A 296 14.55 -11.58 -13.56
CA GLU A 296 15.62 -12.53 -13.89
C GLU A 296 16.98 -11.86 -14.09
N ASN A 297 16.99 -10.63 -14.61
CA ASN A 297 18.19 -9.84 -14.79
C ASN A 297 18.61 -9.03 -13.54
N GLY A 298 17.86 -9.13 -12.44
CA GLY A 298 18.21 -8.48 -11.17
C GLY A 298 18.10 -6.94 -11.19
N VAL A 299 17.26 -6.38 -12.07
CA VAL A 299 17.12 -4.93 -12.25
C VAL A 299 15.74 -4.40 -11.81
N PHE A 300 15.00 -5.17 -11.04
CA PHE A 300 13.65 -4.82 -10.58
C PHE A 300 13.61 -3.48 -9.86
N GLU A 301 14.55 -3.20 -8.94
CA GLU A 301 14.57 -1.95 -8.19
C GLU A 301 14.67 -0.70 -9.08
N PHE A 302 15.41 -0.80 -10.19
CA PHE A 302 15.57 0.31 -11.14
C PHE A 302 14.26 0.57 -11.90
N PHE A 303 13.54 -0.49 -12.28
CA PHE A 303 12.34 -0.42 -13.11
C PHE A 303 11.02 -0.45 -12.32
N ALA A 304 11.04 -0.61 -10.99
CA ALA A 304 9.84 -0.52 -10.18
C ALA A 304 9.11 0.81 -10.47
N ASN A 305 7.78 0.77 -10.63
CA ASN A 305 7.02 1.95 -11.06
C ASN A 305 6.96 3.06 -10.01
N SER A 306 7.19 2.71 -8.75
CA SER A 306 7.08 3.65 -7.63
C SER A 306 7.84 3.15 -6.42
N PHE A 307 8.04 4.05 -5.47
CA PHE A 307 8.64 3.79 -4.17
C PHE A 307 7.69 4.15 -3.04
N LEU A 308 7.83 3.45 -1.91
CA LEU A 308 7.47 3.94 -0.58
C LEU A 308 8.76 3.93 0.24
N VAL A 309 9.21 5.09 0.68
CA VAL A 309 10.46 5.22 1.44
C VAL A 309 10.14 5.54 2.88
N GLU A 310 10.65 4.73 3.79
CA GLU A 310 10.66 4.99 5.23
C GLU A 310 11.96 5.71 5.58
N CYS A 311 11.88 6.89 6.20
CA CYS A 311 13.02 7.75 6.51
C CYS A 311 13.02 8.08 8.00
N SER A 312 14.18 8.04 8.65
CA SER A 312 14.33 8.44 10.06
C SER A 312 15.79 8.70 10.42
N ASP A 313 16.01 9.29 11.59
CA ASP A 313 17.33 9.30 12.21
C ASP A 313 17.62 7.99 12.96
N SER A 314 16.58 7.25 13.34
CA SER A 314 16.71 5.90 13.87
C SER A 314 17.11 4.88 12.78
N SER A 315 17.97 3.93 13.15
CA SER A 315 18.32 2.79 12.27
C SER A 315 17.26 1.68 12.25
N GLN A 316 16.22 1.78 13.09
CA GLN A 316 15.15 0.78 13.19
C GLN A 316 14.08 1.00 12.10
N LEU A 317 14.45 0.71 10.86
CA LEU A 317 13.56 0.76 9.70
C LEU A 317 13.30 -0.65 9.16
N GLY A 318 12.26 -0.79 8.35
CA GLY A 318 11.96 -2.04 7.65
C GLY A 318 11.50 -3.16 8.59
N GLU A 319 10.65 -2.89 9.58
CA GLU A 319 10.11 -3.93 10.47
C GLU A 319 9.34 -4.99 9.69
N ILE A 320 8.59 -4.57 8.69
CA ILE A 320 7.95 -5.46 7.71
C ILE A 320 8.79 -5.49 6.46
N THR A 321 9.19 -6.67 6.00
CA THR A 321 10.05 -6.82 4.81
C THR A 321 9.28 -7.18 3.55
N PHE A 322 8.06 -7.71 3.69
CA PHE A 322 7.18 -8.07 2.58
C PHE A 322 5.73 -7.99 3.03
N ALA A 323 4.83 -7.60 2.14
CA ALA A 323 3.41 -7.71 2.38
C ALA A 323 2.62 -8.05 1.10
N ARG A 324 1.62 -8.93 1.23
CA ARG A 324 0.62 -9.23 0.19
C ARG A 324 -0.77 -8.94 0.71
N LEU A 325 -1.57 -8.22 -0.08
CA LEU A 325 -2.89 -7.75 0.33
C LEU A 325 -3.98 -8.34 -0.59
N THR A 326 -5.08 -8.76 0.02
CA THR A 326 -6.22 -9.36 -0.69
C THR A 326 -7.45 -8.46 -0.66
N SER A 327 -7.26 -7.14 -0.79
CA SER A 327 -8.33 -6.14 -0.72
C SER A 327 -9.36 -6.22 -1.86
N GLU A 328 -9.03 -6.92 -2.95
CA GLU A 328 -9.92 -7.21 -4.07
C GLU A 328 -10.98 -8.27 -3.76
N ARG A 329 -10.74 -9.07 -2.71
CA ARG A 329 -11.69 -10.12 -2.31
C ARG A 329 -12.92 -9.53 -1.63
N LYS A 330 -13.95 -10.37 -1.45
CA LYS A 330 -15.09 -10.02 -0.61
C LYS A 330 -14.61 -9.59 0.77
N GLU A 331 -15.29 -8.65 1.38
CA GLU A 331 -14.89 -7.98 2.62
C GLU A 331 -14.45 -8.95 3.73
N GLN A 332 -15.18 -10.05 3.93
CA GLN A 332 -14.85 -11.07 4.92
C GLN A 332 -13.52 -11.82 4.70
N TYR A 333 -12.87 -11.64 3.55
CA TYR A 333 -11.59 -12.30 3.20
C TYR A 333 -10.45 -11.32 2.95
N ARG A 334 -10.66 -10.04 3.25
CA ARG A 334 -9.63 -9.01 3.06
C ARG A 334 -8.59 -9.06 4.16
N MET A 335 -7.38 -9.45 3.80
CA MET A 335 -6.24 -9.61 4.71
C MET A 335 -4.97 -9.02 4.12
N ALA A 336 -4.06 -8.61 5.00
CA ALA A 336 -2.66 -8.41 4.68
C ALA A 336 -1.85 -9.56 5.30
N THR A 337 -1.14 -10.32 4.48
CA THR A 337 -0.09 -11.24 4.92
C THR A 337 1.22 -10.49 4.84
N ARG A 338 1.95 -10.37 5.93
CA ARG A 338 3.21 -9.64 6.00
C ARG A 338 4.28 -10.46 6.69
N PHE A 339 5.51 -10.31 6.21
CA PHE A 339 6.70 -10.92 6.78
C PHE A 339 7.45 -9.87 7.57
N THR A 340 7.80 -10.22 8.79
CA THR A 340 8.57 -9.34 9.65
C THR A 340 10.06 -9.65 9.54
N ARG A 341 10.91 -8.72 9.92
CA ARG A 341 12.36 -8.89 10.02
C ARG A 341 12.75 -10.01 11.01
N ASP A 342 11.91 -10.23 12.03
CA ASP A 342 12.11 -11.27 13.06
C ASP A 342 11.63 -12.66 12.62
N SER A 343 11.52 -12.91 11.30
CA SER A 343 11.12 -14.19 10.72
C SER A 343 9.75 -14.68 11.21
N THR A 344 8.79 -13.79 11.34
CA THR A 344 7.40 -14.16 11.59
C THR A 344 6.50 -13.80 10.41
N VAL A 345 5.41 -14.56 10.26
CA VAL A 345 4.33 -14.29 9.31
C VAL A 345 3.12 -13.79 10.08
N GLU A 346 2.70 -12.59 9.79
CA GLU A 346 1.52 -11.99 10.38
C GLU A 346 0.40 -11.87 9.34
N LYS A 347 -0.80 -12.37 9.68
CA LYS A 347 -2.01 -12.22 8.85
C LYS A 347 -2.95 -11.25 9.56
N LYS A 348 -2.95 -10.01 9.08
CA LYS A 348 -3.75 -8.91 9.63
C LYS A 348 -5.09 -8.82 8.88
N PRO A 349 -6.24 -8.95 9.56
CA PRO A 349 -7.53 -8.66 8.92
C PRO A 349 -7.62 -7.17 8.58
N LEU A 350 -8.10 -6.85 7.38
CA LEU A 350 -8.24 -5.46 6.91
C LEU A 350 -9.65 -4.90 7.16
N THR A 351 -10.56 -5.74 7.65
CA THR A 351 -11.93 -5.34 7.99
C THR A 351 -12.38 -6.04 9.27
N MET A 352 -13.31 -5.42 9.98
CA MET A 352 -13.92 -6.02 11.17
C MET A 352 -14.64 -7.34 10.81
N LEU A 353 -15.29 -7.38 9.67
CA LEU A 353 -15.99 -8.58 9.19
C LEU A 353 -15.01 -9.74 8.96
N CYS A 354 -13.84 -9.47 8.40
CA CYS A 354 -12.79 -10.47 8.23
C CYS A 354 -12.31 -11.02 9.58
N ALA A 355 -12.07 -10.13 10.56
CA ALA A 355 -11.65 -10.53 11.90
C ALA A 355 -12.69 -11.43 12.59
N GLN A 356 -13.97 -11.07 12.50
CA GLN A 356 -15.06 -11.77 13.15
C GLN A 356 -15.43 -13.11 12.48
N THR A 357 -15.20 -13.24 11.19
CA THR A 357 -15.61 -14.42 10.39
C THR A 357 -14.42 -15.28 10.00
N HIS A 358 -13.59 -14.80 9.08
CA HIS A 358 -12.53 -15.61 8.47
C HIS A 358 -11.43 -15.99 9.47
N VAL A 359 -10.95 -15.04 10.26
CA VAL A 359 -9.91 -15.32 11.28
C VAL A 359 -10.44 -16.29 12.33
N ARG A 360 -11.68 -16.10 12.80
CA ARG A 360 -12.31 -17.03 13.74
C ARG A 360 -12.46 -18.44 13.14
N GLN A 361 -12.86 -18.54 11.88
CA GLN A 361 -13.00 -19.83 11.19
C GLN A 361 -11.64 -20.51 10.99
N LEU A 362 -10.59 -19.75 10.68
CA LEU A 362 -9.23 -20.28 10.55
C LEU A 362 -8.79 -20.98 11.83
N PHE A 363 -8.96 -20.36 13.01
CA PHE A 363 -8.62 -21.00 14.28
C PHE A 363 -9.47 -22.25 14.59
N LYS A 364 -10.75 -22.27 14.20
CA LYS A 364 -11.58 -23.48 14.32
C LYS A 364 -11.03 -24.61 13.45
N ASN A 365 -10.70 -24.31 12.19
CA ASN A 365 -10.15 -25.28 11.24
C ASN A 365 -8.80 -25.84 11.73
N VAL A 366 -7.91 -24.97 12.23
CA VAL A 366 -6.63 -25.36 12.84
C VAL A 366 -6.85 -26.36 13.98
N ASN A 367 -7.82 -26.12 14.86
CA ASN A 367 -8.12 -27.04 15.96
C ASN A 367 -8.66 -28.39 15.47
N ILE A 368 -9.54 -28.41 14.45
CA ILE A 368 -10.05 -29.65 13.84
C ILE A 368 -8.88 -30.46 13.26
N LEU A 369 -7.98 -29.82 12.53
CA LEU A 369 -6.83 -30.48 11.91
C LEU A 369 -5.87 -31.06 12.96
N LYS A 370 -5.60 -30.31 14.04
CA LYS A 370 -4.79 -30.80 15.17
C LYS A 370 -5.44 -32.01 15.85
N GLN A 371 -6.76 -31.99 16.06
CA GLN A 371 -7.49 -33.12 16.65
C GLN A 371 -7.47 -34.36 15.74
N ALA A 372 -7.43 -34.16 14.42
CA ALA A 372 -7.27 -35.23 13.43
C ALA A 372 -5.81 -35.76 13.33
N GLY A 373 -4.89 -35.25 14.13
CA GLY A 373 -3.50 -35.67 14.12
C GLY A 373 -2.65 -35.09 12.97
N ILE A 374 -3.19 -34.13 12.22
CA ILE A 374 -2.50 -33.50 11.09
C ILE A 374 -1.47 -32.51 11.62
N LYS A 375 -0.24 -32.63 11.14
CA LYS A 375 0.83 -31.69 11.45
C LYS A 375 0.63 -30.39 10.68
N ILE A 376 0.39 -29.30 11.37
CA ILE A 376 0.19 -27.98 10.82
C ILE A 376 1.16 -26.97 11.44
N VAL A 377 1.30 -25.81 10.74
CA VAL A 377 2.02 -24.67 11.29
C VAL A 377 1.33 -24.19 12.57
N GLU A 378 2.11 -23.90 13.60
CA GLU A 378 1.57 -23.34 14.84
C GLU A 378 1.13 -21.90 14.62
N TYR A 379 -0.16 -21.67 14.79
CA TYR A 379 -0.76 -20.34 14.75
C TYR A 379 -1.08 -19.85 16.16
N ARG A 380 -0.75 -18.58 16.42
CA ARG A 380 -1.12 -17.86 17.64
C ARG A 380 -1.92 -16.60 17.29
N ALA A 381 -2.79 -16.19 18.19
CA ALA A 381 -3.47 -14.91 18.10
C ALA A 381 -2.63 -13.85 18.79
N ASP A 382 -2.41 -12.74 18.12
CA ASP A 382 -1.76 -11.56 18.68
C ASP A 382 -2.45 -10.29 18.17
N ASN A 383 -3.01 -9.50 19.10
CA ASN A 383 -3.69 -8.23 18.78
C ASN A 383 -4.70 -8.30 17.62
N GLY A 384 -5.48 -9.39 17.56
CA GLY A 384 -6.47 -9.63 16.51
C GLY A 384 -5.89 -10.14 15.20
N MET A 385 -4.59 -10.35 15.12
CA MET A 385 -3.88 -10.95 13.98
C MET A 385 -3.66 -12.44 14.21
N VAL A 386 -3.39 -13.16 13.13
CA VAL A 386 -2.90 -14.54 13.14
C VAL A 386 -1.40 -14.50 12.89
N VAL A 387 -0.62 -15.06 13.81
CA VAL A 387 0.84 -15.03 13.74
C VAL A 387 1.39 -16.45 13.73
N SER A 388 2.38 -16.70 12.89
CA SER A 388 3.14 -17.95 12.83
C SER A 388 4.62 -17.64 12.61
N ASP A 389 5.48 -18.62 12.85
CA ASP A 389 6.87 -18.52 12.47
C ASP A 389 7.00 -18.63 10.94
N TYR A 390 7.97 -17.93 10.35
CA TYR A 390 8.31 -18.10 8.94
C TYR A 390 9.02 -19.44 8.76
N ILE A 391 8.57 -20.23 7.79
CA ILE A 391 9.15 -21.54 7.50
C ILE A 391 10.11 -21.40 6.33
N GLU A 392 11.38 -21.38 6.60
CA GLU A 392 12.44 -21.33 5.60
C GLU A 392 12.70 -22.72 4.99
N LYS A 393 11.73 -23.23 4.25
CA LYS A 393 11.79 -24.53 3.55
C LYS A 393 11.20 -24.37 2.15
N PRO A 394 11.64 -25.19 1.17
CA PRO A 394 11.07 -25.16 -0.17
C PRO A 394 9.57 -25.52 -0.12
N LEU A 395 8.81 -24.90 -1.01
CA LEU A 395 7.41 -25.25 -1.21
C LEU A 395 7.29 -26.70 -1.73
N LEU A 396 6.23 -27.38 -1.37
CA LEU A 396 5.96 -28.74 -1.89
C LEU A 396 5.94 -28.75 -3.42
N GLU A 397 5.34 -27.73 -4.04
CA GLU A 397 5.36 -27.53 -5.49
C GLU A 397 6.78 -27.52 -6.07
N ASP A 398 7.70 -26.74 -5.46
CA ASP A 398 9.10 -26.70 -5.89
C ASP A 398 9.79 -28.05 -5.80
N VAL A 399 9.52 -28.79 -4.71
CA VAL A 399 10.11 -30.13 -4.50
C VAL A 399 9.61 -31.12 -5.55
N ILE A 400 8.29 -31.11 -5.84
CA ILE A 400 7.70 -31.95 -6.89
C ILE A 400 8.24 -31.57 -8.26
N LEU A 401 8.28 -30.27 -8.60
CA LEU A 401 8.79 -29.79 -9.89
C LEU A 401 10.28 -30.15 -10.09
N ASN A 402 11.09 -30.06 -9.04
CA ASN A 402 12.49 -30.48 -9.11
C ASN A 402 12.62 -31.97 -9.31
N ALA A 403 11.88 -32.80 -8.56
CA ALA A 403 11.86 -34.24 -8.75
C ALA A 403 11.40 -34.64 -10.17
N LEU A 404 10.41 -33.94 -10.73
CA LEU A 404 9.98 -34.12 -12.12
C LEU A 404 11.09 -33.79 -13.13
N LYS A 405 11.80 -32.67 -12.95
CA LYS A 405 12.90 -32.26 -13.80
C LYS A 405 14.08 -33.26 -13.77
N GLU A 406 14.33 -33.84 -12.61
CA GLU A 406 15.41 -34.82 -12.41
C GLU A 406 14.98 -36.23 -12.83
N GLY A 407 13.72 -36.46 -13.18
CA GLY A 407 13.17 -37.78 -13.51
C GLY A 407 13.13 -38.72 -12.31
N ASN A 408 13.13 -38.17 -11.09
CA ASN A 408 13.13 -38.94 -9.83
C ASN A 408 11.70 -39.41 -9.49
N THR A 409 11.29 -40.50 -10.13
CA THR A 409 9.94 -41.07 -9.97
C THR A 409 9.67 -41.57 -8.56
N ASP A 410 10.68 -42.12 -7.89
CA ASP A 410 10.54 -42.65 -6.53
C ASP A 410 10.21 -41.53 -5.55
N GLU A 411 10.87 -40.41 -5.67
CA GLU A 411 10.58 -39.22 -4.84
C GLU A 411 9.19 -38.65 -5.13
N ILE A 412 8.76 -38.64 -6.40
CA ILE A 412 7.41 -38.19 -6.77
C ILE A 412 6.35 -39.08 -6.11
N TYR A 413 6.50 -40.40 -6.21
CA TYR A 413 5.56 -41.33 -5.57
C TYR A 413 5.56 -41.17 -4.05
N ARG A 414 6.74 -41.06 -3.41
CA ARG A 414 6.85 -40.81 -1.98
C ARG A 414 6.11 -39.53 -1.56
N LEU A 415 6.22 -38.46 -2.32
CA LEU A 415 5.55 -37.18 -2.05
C LEU A 415 4.03 -37.30 -2.22
N ILE A 416 3.57 -38.04 -3.24
CA ILE A 416 2.13 -38.28 -3.47
C ILE A 416 1.55 -39.11 -2.31
N ASP A 417 2.24 -40.18 -1.91
CA ASP A 417 1.83 -41.04 -0.80
C ASP A 417 1.74 -40.24 0.50
N LEU A 418 2.74 -39.41 0.78
CA LEU A 418 2.76 -38.53 1.94
C LEU A 418 1.55 -37.58 1.96
N ILE A 419 1.23 -36.94 0.82
CA ILE A 419 0.06 -36.07 0.69
C ILE A 419 -1.23 -36.88 0.91
N TYR A 420 -1.28 -38.10 0.39
CA TYR A 420 -2.44 -38.97 0.52
C TYR A 420 -2.65 -39.42 1.96
N GLU A 421 -1.60 -39.90 2.64
CA GLU A 421 -1.66 -40.33 4.03
C GLU A 421 -2.08 -39.19 4.98
N GLU A 422 -1.53 -37.99 4.81
CA GLU A 422 -1.90 -36.82 5.61
C GLU A 422 -3.35 -36.36 5.37
N ARG A 423 -3.94 -36.69 4.19
CA ARG A 423 -5.31 -36.29 3.83
C ARG A 423 -6.37 -37.34 4.14
N MET A 424 -6.03 -38.60 4.30
CA MET A 424 -7.03 -39.68 4.49
C MET A 424 -7.83 -39.55 5.80
N GLY A 425 -7.36 -38.74 6.76
CA GLY A 425 -8.11 -38.43 8.00
C GLY A 425 -9.10 -37.27 7.86
N LEU A 426 -9.22 -36.64 6.68
CA LEU A 426 -10.05 -35.45 6.49
C LEU A 426 -11.38 -35.77 5.80
N CYS A 427 -12.47 -35.22 6.33
CA CYS A 427 -13.74 -35.19 5.61
C CYS A 427 -13.63 -34.24 4.40
N PRO A 428 -14.29 -34.54 3.23
CA PRO A 428 -14.26 -33.66 2.06
C PRO A 428 -14.67 -32.20 2.32
N SER A 429 -15.55 -31.97 3.30
CA SER A 429 -15.94 -30.60 3.73
C SER A 429 -14.82 -29.81 4.39
N ASP A 430 -13.81 -30.47 4.95
CA ASP A 430 -12.71 -29.86 5.67
C ASP A 430 -11.53 -29.51 4.74
N MET A 431 -11.56 -30.06 3.50
CA MET A 431 -10.51 -29.86 2.48
C MET A 431 -10.48 -28.44 1.88
N LEU A 432 -11.46 -27.59 2.14
CA LEU A 432 -11.53 -26.20 1.65
C LEU A 432 -10.77 -25.20 2.53
N ALA A 433 -10.21 -25.63 3.66
CA ALA A 433 -9.35 -24.79 4.48
C ALA A 433 -7.93 -24.74 3.87
N CYS A 434 -7.40 -23.54 3.65
CA CYS A 434 -5.98 -23.38 3.33
C CYS A 434 -5.14 -24.02 4.43
N ILE A 435 -4.51 -25.14 4.13
CA ILE A 435 -3.74 -25.94 5.07
C ILE A 435 -2.27 -25.70 4.77
N CYS A 436 -1.57 -25.15 5.73
CA CYS A 436 -0.12 -25.27 5.79
C CYS A 436 0.19 -26.61 6.48
N VAL A 437 0.65 -27.60 5.73
CA VAL A 437 1.01 -28.92 6.26
C VAL A 437 2.49 -28.91 6.59
N LYS A 438 2.82 -29.17 7.87
CA LYS A 438 4.19 -29.36 8.33
C LYS A 438 4.45 -30.87 8.43
N THR A 439 5.22 -31.39 7.51
CA THR A 439 5.78 -32.73 7.62
C THR A 439 7.19 -32.67 8.20
N ASP A 440 7.71 -33.75 8.77
CA ASP A 440 9.07 -33.77 9.33
C ASP A 440 10.14 -33.50 8.25
N ASP A 441 9.84 -33.88 7.00
CA ASP A 441 10.72 -33.69 5.84
C ASP A 441 10.32 -32.50 4.96
N MET A 442 9.08 -31.97 5.12
CA MET A 442 8.55 -30.92 4.27
C MET A 442 7.71 -29.95 5.09
N LYS A 443 8.18 -28.73 5.21
CA LYS A 443 7.43 -27.61 5.78
C LYS A 443 6.95 -26.77 4.61
N ASN A 444 5.68 -26.85 4.29
CA ASN A 444 5.11 -26.20 3.12
C ASN A 444 4.02 -25.23 3.52
N ASP A 445 4.10 -24.03 2.98
CA ASP A 445 2.96 -23.14 2.85
C ASP A 445 2.19 -23.55 1.58
N LEU A 446 0.99 -24.04 1.74
CA LEU A 446 0.03 -24.09 0.65
C LEU A 446 -0.54 -22.68 0.48
N ARG A 447 0.02 -21.93 -0.48
CA ARG A 447 -0.50 -20.62 -0.89
C ARG A 447 -1.85 -20.76 -1.59
#